data_d312dad427480db9acc24a574abb14d2
#
_entry.id   d312dad427480db9acc24a574abb14d2
#
_cell.length_a   1.000
_cell.length_b   1.000
_cell.length_c   1.000
_cell.angle_alpha   90.00
_cell.angle_beta   90.00
_cell.angle_gamma   90.00
#
_symmetry.space_group_name_H-M   'P 1'
#
loop_
_entity.id
_entity.type
_entity.pdbx_description
1 polymer ?
#
loop_
_entity_poly.entity_id
_entity_poly.type
_entity_poly.pdbx_seq_one_letter_code
_entity_poly.pdbx_strand_id
1 'polypeptide(L)'
;MTDQWETIAREGFQFFGKMSASISHEIKNALAIINESAGLLEDFSLLADKGRPIDPERLKGLAQSVLKQVQRADGLVKKMNRFAHSADDAIRIFDVGEALDLVISLVQRLYAMREARVELVLPNHPVMAVTNLFLLENIIWLCLEFLLTENHKVVKLIPETTGEGVRISLVGQFGFPDDPGRVFPSEIEKALLEALKAELRMEPQAGKMILSLQKNI
;
A
#
# COMPACT_ATOMS: atom_id res chain seq x y z
N MET A 1 -24.63 17.48 3.15
CA MET A 1 -23.73 16.91 4.17
C MET A 1 -23.90 15.39 4.38
N THR A 2 -25.12 14.88 4.53
CA THR A 2 -25.36 13.42 4.77
C THR A 2 -24.85 12.56 3.60
N ASP A 3 -25.11 12.95 2.37
CA ASP A 3 -24.77 12.22 1.13
C ASP A 3 -23.24 12.11 0.90
N GLN A 4 -22.49 13.16 1.25
CA GLN A 4 -21.03 13.17 1.13
C GLN A 4 -20.35 12.19 2.09
N TRP A 5 -20.79 12.14 3.37
CA TRP A 5 -20.25 11.22 4.34
C TRP A 5 -20.61 9.77 4.04
N GLU A 6 -21.78 9.51 3.47
CA GLU A 6 -22.15 8.17 2.99
C GLU A 6 -21.23 7.72 1.84
N THR A 7 -20.89 8.63 0.94
CA THR A 7 -19.97 8.37 -0.17
C THR A 7 -18.55 8.05 0.36
N ILE A 8 -18.02 8.89 1.29
CA ILE A 8 -16.72 8.67 1.92
C ILE A 8 -16.69 7.34 2.69
N ALA A 9 -17.73 7.05 3.48
CA ALA A 9 -17.82 5.82 4.26
C ALA A 9 -17.83 4.58 3.35
N ARG A 10 -18.64 4.58 2.29
CA ARG A 10 -18.70 3.49 1.32
C ARG A 10 -17.35 3.24 0.65
N GLU A 11 -16.68 4.31 0.21
CA GLU A 11 -15.34 4.21 -0.39
C GLU A 11 -14.30 3.71 0.62
N GLY A 12 -14.34 4.23 1.85
CA GLY A 12 -13.48 3.78 2.94
C GLY A 12 -13.63 2.28 3.21
N PHE A 13 -14.86 1.75 3.23
CA PHE A 13 -15.10 0.31 3.37
C PHE A 13 -14.57 -0.50 2.18
N GLN A 14 -14.71 0.01 0.95
CA GLN A 14 -14.17 -0.66 -0.24
C GLN A 14 -12.64 -0.68 -0.20
N PHE A 15 -12.01 0.44 0.14
CA PHE A 15 -10.57 0.54 0.31
C PHE A 15 -10.07 -0.41 1.39
N PHE A 16 -10.67 -0.38 2.59
CA PHE A 16 -10.33 -1.28 3.70
C PHE A 16 -10.47 -2.75 3.30
N GLY A 17 -11.58 -3.09 2.64
CA GLY A 17 -11.85 -4.45 2.15
C GLY A 17 -10.80 -4.93 1.15
N LYS A 18 -10.42 -4.10 0.18
CA LYS A 18 -9.40 -4.45 -0.82
C LYS A 18 -8.03 -4.65 -0.20
N MET A 19 -7.60 -3.76 0.70
CA MET A 19 -6.31 -3.87 1.39
C MET A 19 -6.26 -5.09 2.28
N SER A 20 -7.32 -5.33 3.07
CA SER A 20 -7.45 -6.52 3.93
C SER A 20 -7.41 -7.82 3.14
N ALA A 21 -8.11 -7.89 2.01
CA ALA A 21 -8.10 -9.05 1.12
C ALA A 21 -6.69 -9.30 0.53
N SER A 22 -5.99 -8.24 0.11
CA SER A 22 -4.62 -8.32 -0.41
C SER A 22 -3.66 -8.92 0.63
N ILE A 23 -3.66 -8.37 1.86
CA ILE A 23 -2.80 -8.86 2.95
C ILE A 23 -3.16 -10.31 3.33
N SER A 24 -4.44 -10.62 3.49
CA SER A 24 -4.89 -11.98 3.82
C SER A 24 -4.40 -13.01 2.80
N HIS A 25 -4.39 -12.64 1.54
CA HIS A 25 -3.88 -13.49 0.48
C HIS A 25 -2.36 -13.73 0.58
N GLU A 26 -1.59 -12.69 0.95
CA GLU A 26 -0.14 -12.85 1.15
C GLU A 26 0.20 -13.67 2.38
N ILE A 27 -0.57 -13.52 3.47
CA ILE A 27 -0.43 -14.36 4.67
C ILE A 27 -0.73 -15.83 4.31
N LYS A 28 -1.82 -16.10 3.57
CA LYS A 28 -2.13 -17.46 3.09
C LYS A 28 -1.00 -18.05 2.25
N ASN A 29 -0.37 -17.27 1.40
CA ASN A 29 0.76 -17.74 0.60
C ASN A 29 1.98 -18.11 1.48
N ALA A 30 2.28 -17.30 2.50
CA ALA A 30 3.36 -17.63 3.44
C ALA A 30 3.04 -18.92 4.23
N LEU A 31 1.81 -19.07 4.70
CA LEU A 31 1.35 -20.28 5.41
C LEU A 31 1.37 -21.52 4.51
N ALA A 32 1.03 -21.39 3.22
CA ALA A 32 1.09 -22.49 2.27
C ALA A 32 2.51 -23.03 2.11
N ILE A 33 3.52 -22.15 1.99
CA ILE A 33 4.94 -22.54 1.89
C ILE A 33 5.42 -23.20 3.21
N ILE A 34 4.97 -22.70 4.36
CA ILE A 34 5.27 -23.33 5.67
C ILE A 34 4.69 -24.74 5.70
N ASN A 35 3.43 -24.91 5.28
CA ASN A 35 2.76 -26.21 5.27
C ASN A 35 3.44 -27.19 4.31
N GLU A 36 3.83 -26.74 3.12
CA GLU A 36 4.60 -27.55 2.16
C GLU A 36 5.96 -27.99 2.77
N SER A 37 6.67 -27.06 3.42
CA SER A 37 7.93 -27.36 4.09
C SER A 37 7.75 -28.39 5.22
N ALA A 38 6.65 -28.30 5.97
CA ALA A 38 6.31 -29.28 7.01
C ALA A 38 6.03 -30.67 6.44
N GLY A 39 5.28 -30.74 5.30
CA GLY A 39 5.03 -32.00 4.60
C GLY A 39 6.34 -32.66 4.10
N LEU A 40 7.27 -31.88 3.57
CA LEU A 40 8.59 -32.40 3.18
C LEU A 40 9.39 -32.92 4.38
N LEU A 41 9.29 -32.30 5.55
CA LEU A 41 9.92 -32.81 6.77
C LEU A 41 9.33 -34.15 7.20
N GLU A 42 8.01 -34.32 7.09
CA GLU A 42 7.31 -35.58 7.35
C GLU A 42 7.78 -36.68 6.39
N ASP A 43 7.86 -36.40 5.09
CA ASP A 43 8.37 -37.33 4.07
C ASP A 43 9.82 -37.75 4.38
N PHE A 44 10.69 -36.81 4.78
CA PHE A 44 12.07 -37.16 5.16
C PHE A 44 12.12 -38.03 6.41
N SER A 45 11.24 -37.80 7.39
CA SER A 45 11.15 -38.66 8.58
C SER A 45 10.76 -40.09 8.20
N LEU A 46 9.77 -40.26 7.32
CA LEU A 46 9.35 -41.57 6.82
C LEU A 46 10.46 -42.29 6.02
N LEU A 47 11.30 -41.55 5.30
CA LEU A 47 12.46 -42.11 4.60
C LEU A 47 13.55 -42.55 5.57
N ALA A 48 13.79 -41.79 6.66
CA ALA A 48 14.75 -42.15 7.72
C ALA A 48 14.34 -43.43 8.42
N ASP A 49 13.05 -43.60 8.72
CA ASP A 49 12.51 -44.84 9.32
C ASP A 49 12.75 -46.08 8.45
N LYS A 50 12.88 -45.88 7.14
CA LYS A 50 13.22 -46.93 6.16
C LYS A 50 14.74 -47.11 5.97
N GLY A 51 15.56 -46.51 6.85
CA GLY A 51 17.02 -46.60 6.81
C GLY A 51 17.71 -45.75 5.75
N ARG A 52 17.00 -44.78 5.15
CA ARG A 52 17.61 -43.82 4.21
C ARG A 52 18.09 -42.58 5.01
N PRO A 53 19.40 -42.22 4.94
CA PRO A 53 19.90 -41.07 5.66
C PRO A 53 19.27 -39.77 5.12
N ILE A 54 18.93 -38.87 6.01
CA ILE A 54 18.48 -37.50 5.65
C ILE A 54 19.72 -36.65 5.45
N ASP A 55 19.77 -35.90 4.35
CA ASP A 55 20.81 -34.92 4.10
C ASP A 55 20.61 -33.70 5.03
N PRO A 56 21.57 -33.38 5.92
CA PRO A 56 21.48 -32.26 6.84
C PRO A 56 21.30 -30.88 6.13
N GLU A 57 21.88 -30.70 4.94
CA GLU A 57 21.72 -29.44 4.19
C GLU A 57 20.30 -29.25 3.70
N ARG A 58 19.57 -30.29 3.35
CA ARG A 58 18.15 -30.23 3.02
C ARG A 58 17.30 -29.82 4.22
N LEU A 59 17.57 -30.40 5.41
CA LEU A 59 16.87 -30.00 6.64
C LEU A 59 17.09 -28.54 6.97
N LYS A 60 18.34 -28.09 6.86
CA LYS A 60 18.72 -26.69 7.08
C LYS A 60 18.01 -25.75 6.10
N GLY A 61 17.95 -26.12 4.82
CA GLY A 61 17.23 -25.36 3.79
C GLY A 61 15.73 -25.21 4.09
N LEU A 62 15.07 -26.31 4.51
CA LEU A 62 13.67 -26.29 4.93
C LEU A 62 13.44 -25.41 6.16
N ALA A 63 14.29 -25.55 7.19
CA ALA A 63 14.20 -24.73 8.39
C ALA A 63 14.35 -23.24 8.07
N GLN A 64 15.30 -22.87 7.21
CA GLN A 64 15.48 -21.49 6.75
C GLN A 64 14.27 -20.97 5.94
N SER A 65 13.69 -21.83 5.10
CA SER A 65 12.45 -21.49 4.34
C SER A 65 11.31 -21.19 5.30
N VAL A 66 11.07 -22.05 6.28
CA VAL A 66 10.02 -21.85 7.30
C VAL A 66 10.24 -20.55 8.06
N LEU A 67 11.44 -20.31 8.59
CA LEU A 67 11.78 -19.10 9.33
C LEU A 67 11.54 -17.83 8.50
N LYS A 68 11.93 -17.83 7.23
CA LYS A 68 11.71 -16.73 6.30
C LYS A 68 10.21 -16.44 6.12
N GLN A 69 9.38 -17.48 5.96
CA GLN A 69 7.94 -17.29 5.79
C GLN A 69 7.26 -16.84 7.09
N VAL A 70 7.70 -17.32 8.25
CA VAL A 70 7.20 -16.83 9.54
C VAL A 70 7.49 -15.34 9.72
N GLN A 71 8.72 -14.90 9.43
CA GLN A 71 9.08 -13.47 9.49
C GLN A 71 8.28 -12.63 8.49
N ARG A 72 8.06 -13.16 7.29
CA ARG A 72 7.21 -12.50 6.29
C ARG A 72 5.77 -12.35 6.78
N ALA A 73 5.18 -13.41 7.30
CA ALA A 73 3.81 -13.39 7.83
C ALA A 73 3.67 -12.41 9.00
N ASP A 74 4.62 -12.39 9.94
CA ASP A 74 4.66 -11.43 11.05
C ASP A 74 4.72 -9.97 10.54
N GLY A 75 5.56 -9.69 9.54
CA GLY A 75 5.62 -8.38 8.89
C GLY A 75 4.28 -7.96 8.25
N LEU A 76 3.57 -8.90 7.61
CA LEU A 76 2.25 -8.64 7.02
C LEU A 76 1.20 -8.36 8.09
N VAL A 77 1.19 -9.10 9.21
CA VAL A 77 0.30 -8.85 10.34
C VAL A 77 0.55 -7.47 10.96
N LYS A 78 1.82 -7.08 11.13
CA LYS A 78 2.18 -5.73 11.61
C LYS A 78 1.67 -4.63 10.69
N LYS A 79 1.78 -4.79 9.37
CA LYS A 79 1.25 -3.86 8.37
C LYS A 79 -0.28 -3.78 8.45
N MET A 80 -0.96 -4.92 8.57
CA MET A 80 -2.41 -4.99 8.74
C MET A 80 -2.86 -4.23 9.99
N ASN A 81 -2.18 -4.43 11.12
CA ASN A 81 -2.48 -3.71 12.36
C ASN A 81 -2.27 -2.20 12.21
N ARG A 82 -1.15 -1.76 11.61
CA ARG A 82 -0.91 -0.33 11.34
C ARG A 82 -2.04 0.27 10.49
N PHE A 83 -2.44 -0.43 9.43
CA PHE A 83 -3.52 -0.01 8.55
C PHE A 83 -4.87 0.03 9.27
N ALA A 84 -5.20 -0.97 10.09
CA ALA A 84 -6.43 -0.97 10.88
C ALA A 84 -6.48 0.24 11.83
N HIS A 85 -5.35 0.55 12.49
CA HIS A 85 -5.24 1.70 13.40
C HIS A 85 -5.14 3.07 12.70
N SER A 86 -5.07 3.13 11.38
CA SER A 86 -5.13 4.42 10.66
C SER A 86 -6.52 5.07 10.74
N ALA A 87 -7.56 4.26 10.99
CA ALA A 87 -8.94 4.71 11.11
C ALA A 87 -9.38 5.09 12.54
N ASP A 88 -8.54 4.89 13.56
CA ASP A 88 -8.92 5.10 14.96
C ASP A 88 -9.15 6.58 15.30
N ASP A 89 -8.34 7.46 14.75
CA ASP A 89 -8.37 8.89 15.07
C ASP A 89 -8.84 9.71 13.86
N ALA A 90 -9.79 10.62 14.10
CA ALA A 90 -10.25 11.55 13.07
C ALA A 90 -9.15 12.49 12.59
N ILE A 91 -8.24 12.91 13.48
CA ILE A 91 -7.07 13.77 13.19
C ILE A 91 -5.92 13.30 14.08
N ARG A 92 -4.74 13.11 13.48
CA ARG A 92 -3.50 12.78 14.21
C ARG A 92 -2.28 13.39 13.56
N ILE A 93 -1.18 13.48 14.32
CA ILE A 93 0.14 13.85 13.81
C ILE A 93 0.86 12.58 13.37
N PHE A 94 1.44 12.57 12.16
CA PHE A 94 2.21 11.44 11.65
C PHE A 94 3.23 11.87 10.60
N ASP A 95 4.22 11.01 10.35
CA ASP A 95 5.15 11.16 9.24
C ASP A 95 4.48 10.66 7.94
N VAL A 96 4.39 11.55 6.96
CA VAL A 96 3.81 11.25 5.62
C VAL A 96 4.63 10.18 4.90
N GLY A 97 5.96 10.17 5.06
CA GLY A 97 6.81 9.13 4.48
C GLY A 97 6.43 7.73 4.98
N GLU A 98 6.17 7.57 6.29
CA GLU A 98 5.70 6.31 6.86
C GLU A 98 4.30 5.91 6.36
N ALA A 99 3.39 6.88 6.21
CA ALA A 99 2.05 6.62 5.67
C ALA A 99 2.12 6.15 4.22
N LEU A 100 2.93 6.81 3.39
CA LEU A 100 3.14 6.43 1.99
C LEU A 100 3.81 5.06 1.85
N ASP A 101 4.80 4.74 2.69
CA ASP A 101 5.43 3.41 2.72
C ASP A 101 4.40 2.31 3.05
N LEU A 102 3.51 2.59 4.02
CA LEU A 102 2.42 1.66 4.34
C LEU A 102 1.51 1.44 3.13
N VAL A 103 0.99 2.49 2.49
CA VAL A 103 0.13 2.38 1.30
C VAL A 103 0.84 1.58 0.19
N ILE A 104 2.09 1.93 -0.15
CA ILE A 104 2.87 1.21 -1.16
C ILE A 104 2.95 -0.28 -0.82
N SER A 105 3.26 -0.59 0.43
CA SER A 105 3.39 -1.97 0.88
C SER A 105 2.09 -2.78 0.80
N LEU A 106 0.93 -2.12 0.97
CA LEU A 106 -0.40 -2.73 0.87
C LEU A 106 -0.79 -3.03 -0.58
N VAL A 107 -0.42 -2.12 -1.50
CA VAL A 107 -0.80 -2.21 -2.92
C VAL A 107 0.25 -2.90 -3.78
N GLN A 108 1.45 -3.14 -3.27
CA GLN A 108 2.60 -3.66 -4.02
C GLN A 108 2.26 -4.93 -4.81
N ARG A 109 1.50 -5.86 -4.19
CA ARG A 109 1.09 -7.09 -4.86
C ARG A 109 0.10 -6.82 -6.00
N LEU A 110 -0.86 -5.92 -5.78
CA LEU A 110 -1.87 -5.57 -6.78
C LEU A 110 -1.21 -5.00 -8.04
N TYR A 111 -0.17 -4.20 -7.84
CA TYR A 111 0.58 -3.59 -8.95
C TYR A 111 1.62 -4.52 -9.56
N ALA A 112 2.26 -5.38 -8.77
CA ALA A 112 3.18 -6.39 -9.30
C ALA A 112 2.51 -7.32 -10.32
N MET A 113 1.23 -7.67 -10.11
CA MET A 113 0.44 -8.46 -11.08
C MET A 113 0.19 -7.71 -12.40
N ARG A 114 0.28 -6.38 -12.40
CA ARG A 114 0.15 -5.50 -13.58
C ARG A 114 1.53 -5.06 -14.10
N GLU A 115 2.62 -5.64 -13.59
CA GLU A 115 4.00 -5.21 -13.85
C GLU A 115 4.24 -3.72 -13.53
N ALA A 116 3.45 -3.14 -12.63
CA ALA A 116 3.56 -1.77 -12.21
C ALA A 116 4.34 -1.65 -10.89
N ARG A 117 5.00 -0.51 -10.71
CA ARG A 117 5.88 -0.25 -9.57
C ARG A 117 5.67 1.15 -9.02
N VAL A 118 5.62 1.24 -7.70
CA VAL A 118 5.60 2.52 -6.97
C VAL A 118 6.91 2.66 -6.21
N GLU A 119 7.58 3.79 -6.38
CA GLU A 119 8.84 4.13 -5.72
C GLU A 119 8.61 5.28 -4.75
N LEU A 120 9.11 5.16 -3.52
CA LEU A 120 9.08 6.23 -2.54
C LEU A 120 10.44 6.93 -2.52
N VAL A 121 10.43 8.24 -2.70
CA VAL A 121 11.62 9.09 -2.63
C VAL A 121 11.48 9.97 -1.38
N LEU A 122 12.15 9.58 -0.31
CA LEU A 122 12.09 10.28 0.97
C LEU A 122 13.09 11.44 1.01
N PRO A 123 12.71 12.58 1.60
CA PRO A 123 13.65 13.64 1.94
C PRO A 123 14.53 13.24 3.15
N ASN A 124 15.58 14.02 3.42
CA ASN A 124 16.52 13.76 4.53
C ASN A 124 15.92 14.02 5.94
N HIS A 125 14.70 14.51 6.02
CA HIS A 125 14.01 14.83 7.28
C HIS A 125 12.55 14.37 7.21
N PRO A 126 11.93 14.03 8.35
CA PRO A 126 10.52 13.64 8.40
C PRO A 126 9.60 14.73 7.86
N VAL A 127 8.56 14.34 7.15
CA VAL A 127 7.51 15.23 6.63
C VAL A 127 6.26 15.04 7.47
N MET A 128 6.07 15.92 8.45
CA MET A 128 4.97 15.80 9.41
C MET A 128 3.68 16.42 8.87
N ALA A 129 2.58 15.69 8.99
CA ALA A 129 1.23 16.17 8.69
C ALA A 129 0.30 16.02 9.90
N VAL A 130 -0.72 16.88 9.97
CA VAL A 130 -1.82 16.82 10.95
C VAL A 130 -3.13 16.72 10.20
N THR A 131 -3.65 15.51 10.02
CA THR A 131 -4.89 15.27 9.28
C THR A 131 -5.45 13.87 9.57
N ASN A 132 -6.49 13.45 8.85
CA ASN A 132 -7.02 12.10 8.91
C ASN A 132 -6.11 11.17 8.09
N LEU A 133 -5.43 10.25 8.77
CA LEU A 133 -4.49 9.33 8.14
C LEU A 133 -5.17 8.37 7.16
N PHE A 134 -6.32 7.78 7.57
CA PHE A 134 -7.03 6.81 6.74
C PHE A 134 -7.55 7.42 5.43
N LEU A 135 -8.10 8.64 5.49
CA LEU A 135 -8.56 9.33 4.29
C LEU A 135 -7.38 9.73 3.37
N LEU A 136 -6.22 10.07 3.96
CA LEU A 136 -5.01 10.34 3.18
C LEU A 136 -4.51 9.06 2.46
N GLU A 137 -4.47 7.95 3.16
CA GLU A 137 -4.09 6.66 2.57
C GLU A 137 -5.04 6.28 1.42
N ASN A 138 -6.35 6.51 1.62
CA ASN A 138 -7.37 6.22 0.61
C ASN A 138 -7.18 7.09 -0.65
N ILE A 139 -7.05 8.42 -0.52
CA ILE A 139 -6.89 9.30 -1.69
C ILE A 139 -5.58 9.01 -2.44
N ILE A 140 -4.49 8.68 -1.74
CA ILE A 140 -3.22 8.26 -2.37
C ILE A 140 -3.42 6.98 -3.18
N TRP A 141 -4.13 5.99 -2.63
CA TRP A 141 -4.45 4.77 -3.37
C TRP A 141 -5.28 5.05 -4.63
N LEU A 142 -6.32 5.91 -4.56
CA LEU A 142 -7.13 6.29 -5.72
C LEU A 142 -6.30 7.03 -6.78
N CYS A 143 -5.38 7.90 -6.37
CA CYS A 143 -4.43 8.54 -7.28
C CYS A 143 -3.54 7.51 -7.99
N LEU A 144 -3.04 6.51 -7.26
CA LEU A 144 -2.24 5.44 -7.84
C LEU A 144 -3.04 4.55 -8.80
N GLU A 145 -4.29 4.19 -8.45
CA GLU A 145 -5.19 3.45 -9.34
C GLU A 145 -5.52 4.23 -10.61
N PHE A 146 -5.59 5.56 -10.53
CA PHE A 146 -5.76 6.40 -11.70
C PHE A 146 -4.53 6.46 -12.58
N LEU A 147 -3.34 6.60 -11.99
CA LEU A 147 -2.08 6.78 -12.70
C LEU A 147 -1.50 5.48 -13.24
N LEU A 148 -1.64 4.34 -12.52
CA LEU A 148 -1.10 3.05 -12.90
C LEU A 148 -2.07 2.28 -13.79
N THR A 149 -2.03 2.59 -15.08
CA THR A 149 -2.76 1.89 -16.15
C THR A 149 -1.86 0.88 -16.86
N GLU A 150 -2.39 0.12 -17.82
CA GLU A 150 -1.61 -0.86 -18.60
C GLU A 150 -0.39 -0.26 -19.31
N ASN A 151 -0.45 1.03 -19.67
CA ASN A 151 0.62 1.73 -20.38
C ASN A 151 1.61 2.47 -19.46
N HIS A 152 1.32 2.57 -18.14
CA HIS A 152 2.09 3.38 -17.20
C HIS A 152 2.45 2.54 -15.98
N LYS A 153 3.73 2.15 -15.92
CA LYS A 153 4.18 1.11 -14.99
C LYS A 153 4.99 1.62 -13.79
N VAL A 154 5.42 2.88 -13.81
CA VAL A 154 6.25 3.42 -12.71
C VAL A 154 5.75 4.79 -12.27
N VAL A 155 5.46 4.91 -10.97
CA VAL A 155 5.10 6.17 -10.30
C VAL A 155 6.03 6.38 -9.12
N LYS A 156 6.58 7.59 -8.98
CA LYS A 156 7.37 8.02 -7.81
C LYS A 156 6.51 8.88 -6.90
N LEU A 157 6.49 8.56 -5.61
CA LEU A 157 5.90 9.37 -4.56
C LEU A 157 6.99 10.18 -3.86
N ILE A 158 6.82 11.49 -3.78
CA ILE A 158 7.81 12.41 -3.23
C ILE A 158 7.08 13.34 -2.25
N PRO A 159 7.15 13.07 -0.93
CA PRO A 159 6.62 13.98 0.07
C PRO A 159 7.62 15.11 0.37
N GLU A 160 7.12 16.32 0.57
CA GLU A 160 7.91 17.49 0.94
C GLU A 160 7.16 18.43 1.86
N THR A 161 7.88 19.10 2.77
CA THR A 161 7.33 20.18 3.58
C THR A 161 7.42 21.49 2.81
N THR A 162 6.33 22.26 2.80
CA THR A 162 6.28 23.60 2.20
C THR A 162 5.93 24.65 3.24
N GLY A 163 6.04 25.92 2.89
CA GLY A 163 5.62 27.02 3.79
C GLY A 163 4.13 26.97 4.15
N GLU A 164 3.30 26.36 3.29
CA GLU A 164 1.85 26.29 3.42
C GLU A 164 1.35 24.96 4.01
N GLY A 165 2.23 23.96 4.15
CA GLY A 165 1.87 22.64 4.67
C GLY A 165 2.72 21.53 4.10
N VAL A 166 2.07 20.45 3.64
CA VAL A 166 2.72 19.29 3.06
C VAL A 166 2.29 19.11 1.61
N ARG A 167 3.24 18.78 0.76
CA ARG A 167 3.01 18.42 -0.64
C ARG A 167 3.46 17.00 -0.91
N ILE A 168 2.63 16.23 -1.61
CA ILE A 168 2.95 14.89 -2.09
C ILE A 168 2.87 14.93 -3.60
N SER A 169 4.01 14.75 -4.26
CA SER A 169 4.10 14.70 -5.72
C SER A 169 4.12 13.26 -6.19
N LEU A 170 3.21 12.93 -7.12
CA LEU A 170 3.19 11.66 -7.85
C LEU A 170 3.75 11.93 -9.24
N VAL A 171 4.92 11.37 -9.54
CA VAL A 171 5.66 11.66 -10.78
C VAL A 171 5.90 10.37 -11.54
N GLY A 172 5.61 10.38 -12.84
CA GLY A 172 5.84 9.23 -13.72
C GLY A 172 5.85 9.63 -15.19
N GLN A 173 6.22 8.68 -16.03
CA GLN A 173 6.02 8.83 -17.47
C GLN A 173 4.58 8.44 -17.81
N PHE A 174 3.62 9.28 -17.47
CA PHE A 174 2.24 9.06 -17.85
C PHE A 174 1.69 10.24 -18.64
N GLY A 175 1.10 9.96 -19.80
CA GLY A 175 0.04 10.80 -20.30
C GLY A 175 -1.20 10.47 -19.47
N PHE A 176 -2.08 11.45 -19.24
CA PHE A 176 -3.36 11.10 -18.62
C PHE A 176 -4.10 10.11 -19.52
N PRO A 177 -4.85 9.16 -18.92
CA PRO A 177 -5.59 8.19 -19.72
C PRO A 177 -6.40 8.91 -20.78
N ASP A 178 -6.22 8.56 -22.05
CA ASP A 178 -7.00 9.05 -23.17
C ASP A 178 -8.45 8.49 -23.15
N ASP A 179 -8.90 7.98 -22.00
CA ASP A 179 -10.28 7.53 -21.81
C ASP A 179 -11.17 8.73 -21.47
N PRO A 180 -11.96 9.23 -22.44
CA PRO A 180 -12.83 10.38 -22.24
C PRO A 180 -13.96 10.10 -21.22
N GLY A 181 -14.17 8.84 -20.83
CA GLY A 181 -15.13 8.44 -19.81
C GLY A 181 -14.57 8.47 -18.37
N ARG A 182 -13.26 8.59 -18.19
CA ARG A 182 -12.62 8.56 -16.86
C ARG A 182 -12.33 9.97 -16.35
N VAL A 183 -13.33 10.58 -15.74
CA VAL A 183 -13.18 11.89 -15.07
C VAL A 183 -12.42 11.69 -13.74
N PHE A 184 -11.29 12.40 -13.57
CA PHE A 184 -10.54 12.44 -12.33
C PHE A 184 -10.13 13.90 -12.02
N PRO A 185 -10.33 14.39 -10.77
CA PRO A 185 -11.02 13.72 -9.67
C PRO A 185 -12.54 13.59 -9.93
N SER A 186 -13.11 12.42 -9.59
CA SER A 186 -14.53 12.15 -9.57
C SER A 186 -15.20 12.76 -8.32
N GLU A 187 -16.48 12.53 -8.11
CA GLU A 187 -17.19 13.00 -6.91
C GLU A 187 -16.64 12.37 -5.62
N ILE A 188 -16.07 11.15 -5.70
CA ILE A 188 -15.46 10.45 -4.56
C ILE A 188 -14.18 11.14 -4.14
N GLU A 189 -13.26 11.35 -5.09
CA GLU A 189 -12.00 12.02 -4.80
C GLU A 189 -12.21 13.46 -4.33
N LYS A 190 -13.17 14.18 -4.92
CA LYS A 190 -13.53 15.54 -4.46
C LYS A 190 -14.02 15.53 -3.02
N ALA A 191 -14.88 14.57 -2.64
CA ALA A 191 -15.37 14.45 -1.27
C ALA A 191 -14.23 14.17 -0.27
N LEU A 192 -13.28 13.28 -0.63
CA LEU A 192 -12.09 12.97 0.19
C LEU A 192 -11.18 14.21 0.33
N LEU A 193 -10.94 14.92 -0.77
CA LEU A 193 -10.12 16.13 -0.78
C LEU A 193 -10.72 17.22 0.10
N GLU A 194 -12.04 17.43 0.03
CA GLU A 194 -12.75 18.38 0.89
C GLU A 194 -12.64 17.99 2.38
N ALA A 195 -12.87 16.72 2.72
CA ALA A 195 -12.74 16.21 4.07
C ALA A 195 -11.32 16.36 4.65
N LEU A 196 -10.30 16.22 3.80
CA LEU A 196 -8.89 16.40 4.15
C LEU A 196 -8.45 17.88 4.14
N LYS A 197 -9.27 18.81 3.64
CA LYS A 197 -8.88 20.17 3.30
C LYS A 197 -7.65 20.21 2.38
N ALA A 198 -7.63 19.33 1.40
CA ALA A 198 -6.53 19.13 0.49
C ALA A 198 -6.89 19.60 -0.93
N GLU A 199 -5.88 19.97 -1.69
CA GLU A 199 -6.00 20.32 -3.11
C GLU A 199 -5.25 19.31 -3.97
N LEU A 200 -5.86 18.94 -5.09
CA LEU A 200 -5.25 18.06 -6.08
C LEU A 200 -5.09 18.82 -7.41
N ARG A 201 -3.82 18.93 -7.83
CA ARG A 201 -3.46 19.56 -9.10
C ARG A 201 -2.83 18.55 -10.03
N MET A 202 -3.26 18.54 -11.28
CA MET A 202 -2.71 17.71 -12.34
C MET A 202 -1.91 18.55 -13.33
N GLU A 203 -0.70 18.10 -13.67
CA GLU A 203 0.19 18.69 -14.64
C GLU A 203 0.53 17.65 -15.73
N PRO A 204 -0.38 17.44 -16.71
CA PRO A 204 -0.27 16.36 -17.69
C PRO A 204 1.03 16.38 -18.48
N GLN A 205 1.44 17.58 -18.92
CA GLN A 205 2.64 17.78 -19.74
C GLN A 205 3.94 17.47 -18.96
N ALA A 206 3.90 17.63 -17.63
CA ALA A 206 5.00 17.31 -16.73
C ALA A 206 4.97 15.86 -16.22
N GLY A 207 3.94 15.06 -16.56
CA GLY A 207 3.73 13.74 -15.98
C GLY A 207 3.63 13.79 -14.46
N LYS A 208 2.90 14.79 -13.90
CA LYS A 208 2.90 15.06 -12.47
C LYS A 208 1.49 15.29 -11.95
N MET A 209 1.21 14.70 -10.78
CA MET A 209 0.03 14.96 -9.97
C MET A 209 0.52 15.42 -8.58
N ILE A 210 -0.10 16.45 -8.04
CA ILE A 210 0.33 17.09 -6.79
C ILE A 210 -0.86 17.13 -5.83
N LEU A 211 -0.72 16.48 -4.68
CA LEU A 211 -1.63 16.58 -3.56
C LEU A 211 -1.03 17.52 -2.52
N SER A 212 -1.74 18.58 -2.18
CA SER A 212 -1.32 19.57 -1.18
C SER A 212 -2.23 19.53 0.04
N LEU A 213 -1.67 19.32 1.22
CA LEU A 213 -2.34 19.38 2.53
C LEU A 213 -2.00 20.71 3.17
N GLN A 214 -3.02 21.48 3.55
CA GLN A 214 -2.81 22.74 4.24
C GLN A 214 -2.29 22.50 5.66
N LYS A 215 -1.48 23.42 6.16
CA LYS A 215 -1.02 23.41 7.55
C LYS A 215 -2.22 23.65 8.46
N ASN A 216 -2.67 22.62 9.15
CA ASN A 216 -3.63 22.80 10.23
C ASN A 216 -2.88 23.51 11.38
N ILE A 217 -3.28 24.76 11.64
CA ILE A 217 -2.79 25.58 12.75
C ILE A 217 -3.34 25.04 14.06
#